data_8c8e0cd835863e04b6d4b83955bf132f
#
_entry.id   8c8e0cd835863e04b6d4b83955bf132f
#
_cell.length_a   1.000
_cell.length_b   1.000
_cell.length_c   1.000
_cell.angle_alpha   90.00
_cell.angle_beta   90.00
_cell.angle_gamma   90.00
#
_symmetry.space_group_name_H-M   'P 1'
#
loop_
_entity.id
_entity.type
_entity.pdbx_description
1 polymer ?
#
loop_
_entity_poly.entity_id
_entity_poly.type
_entity_poly.pdbx_seq_one_letter_code
_entity_poly.pdbx_strand_id
1 'polypeptide(L)'
;MNKKHNEYFFYIHATDENKSLILEHVKKYNFDTIDIVSEENIKSEILSKSIFAVSKSGTVSLQICNFNVPSIIIYKLSFINFMIFKMLVNVKFANIINIINNREVIPELLQKECNADEIYRSVIYLLKNPELIKKQISDCSKTLEGIRSKTS
;
A
#
# COMPACT_ATOMS: atom_id res chain seq x y z
N MET A 1 -0.18 26.62 9.80
CA MET A 1 0.74 25.54 10.27
C MET A 1 1.13 24.66 9.09
N ASN A 2 1.95 25.21 8.16
CA ASN A 2 2.14 24.60 6.81
C ASN A 2 3.61 24.71 6.37
N LYS A 3 4.57 24.07 7.08
CA LYS A 3 5.99 24.16 6.70
C LYS A 3 6.80 22.87 6.83
N LYS A 4 6.19 21.67 6.92
CA LYS A 4 6.95 20.41 7.06
C LYS A 4 6.68 19.34 5.98
N HIS A 5 5.89 19.59 4.95
CA HIS A 5 5.54 18.58 3.95
C HIS A 5 6.15 18.80 2.56
N ASN A 6 7.02 19.79 2.36
CA ASN A 6 7.68 20.04 1.06
C ASN A 6 8.88 19.11 0.79
N GLU A 7 9.11 18.10 1.62
CA GLU A 7 10.25 17.19 1.46
C GLU A 7 9.91 15.91 0.69
N TYR A 8 8.63 15.60 0.48
CA TYR A 8 8.19 14.36 -0.17
C TYR A 8 7.42 14.64 -1.44
N PHE A 9 7.77 13.91 -2.51
CA PHE A 9 6.98 13.81 -3.73
C PHE A 9 6.06 12.59 -3.65
N PHE A 10 4.82 12.75 -4.08
CA PHE A 10 3.82 11.70 -4.07
C PHE A 10 3.44 11.33 -5.50
N TYR A 11 3.37 10.03 -5.76
CA TYR A 11 2.86 9.50 -7.01
C TYR A 11 1.59 8.72 -6.75
N ILE A 12 0.53 9.03 -7.51
CA ILE A 12 -0.72 8.30 -7.47
C ILE A 12 -0.85 7.51 -8.76
N HIS A 13 -0.80 6.17 -8.66
CA HIS A 13 -1.10 5.31 -9.80
C HIS A 13 -2.62 5.25 -9.99
N ALA A 14 -3.10 5.77 -11.12
CA ALA A 14 -4.50 5.83 -11.49
C ALA A 14 -4.79 4.87 -12.65
N THR A 15 -5.92 4.18 -12.59
CA THR A 15 -6.49 3.51 -13.77
C THR A 15 -7.28 4.52 -14.59
N ASP A 16 -7.56 4.22 -15.85
CA ASP A 16 -8.33 5.11 -16.73
C ASP A 16 -9.71 5.45 -16.14
N GLU A 17 -10.32 4.49 -15.44
CA GLU A 17 -11.63 4.64 -14.81
C GLU A 17 -11.66 5.68 -13.68
N ASN A 18 -10.57 5.82 -12.91
CA ASN A 18 -10.55 6.66 -11.72
C ASN A 18 -9.66 7.91 -11.86
N LYS A 19 -8.95 8.05 -12.97
CA LYS A 19 -8.03 9.15 -13.22
C LYS A 19 -8.70 10.53 -13.13
N SER A 20 -9.88 10.68 -13.72
CA SER A 20 -10.63 11.95 -13.69
C SER A 20 -11.03 12.34 -12.27
N LEU A 21 -11.51 11.38 -11.47
CA LEU A 21 -11.89 11.60 -10.08
C LEU A 21 -10.69 12.00 -9.21
N ILE A 22 -9.55 11.32 -9.41
CA ILE A 22 -8.31 11.64 -8.68
C ILE A 22 -7.83 13.04 -9.05
N LEU A 23 -7.83 13.39 -10.33
CA LEU A 23 -7.45 14.73 -10.81
C LEU A 23 -8.31 15.83 -10.18
N GLU A 24 -9.62 15.62 -10.09
CA GLU A 24 -10.54 16.56 -9.45
C GLU A 24 -10.18 16.78 -7.97
N HIS A 25 -9.91 15.69 -7.24
CA HIS A 25 -9.52 15.78 -5.83
C HIS A 25 -8.17 16.45 -5.63
N VAL A 26 -7.16 16.13 -6.44
CA VAL A 26 -5.83 16.77 -6.36
C VAL A 26 -5.93 18.27 -6.61
N LYS A 27 -6.69 18.69 -7.63
CA LYS A 27 -6.93 20.11 -7.93
C LYS A 27 -7.62 20.85 -6.79
N LYS A 28 -8.62 20.21 -6.18
CA LYS A 28 -9.39 20.79 -5.07
C LYS A 28 -8.50 21.16 -3.87
N TYR A 29 -7.46 20.39 -3.61
CA TYR A 29 -6.57 20.58 -2.45
C TYR A 29 -5.27 21.32 -2.80
N ASN A 30 -5.07 21.69 -4.07
CA ASN A 30 -3.91 22.46 -4.56
C ASN A 30 -2.56 21.92 -4.10
N PHE A 31 -2.32 20.62 -4.32
CA PHE A 31 -1.08 19.95 -3.97
C PHE A 31 -0.06 20.07 -5.11
N ASP A 32 1.04 20.79 -4.91
CA ASP A 32 2.10 20.99 -5.90
C ASP A 32 3.09 19.81 -6.01
N THR A 33 2.98 18.82 -5.09
CA THR A 33 3.94 17.71 -4.97
C THR A 33 3.33 16.35 -5.29
N ILE A 34 2.25 16.33 -6.08
CA ILE A 34 1.55 15.09 -6.47
C ILE A 34 1.54 14.96 -7.99
N ASP A 35 2.09 13.84 -8.47
CA ASP A 35 1.98 13.40 -9.85
C ASP A 35 1.02 12.21 -9.99
N ILE A 36 0.20 12.23 -11.04
CA ILE A 36 -0.73 11.13 -11.36
C ILE A 36 -0.21 10.37 -12.56
N VAL A 37 0.02 9.08 -12.37
CA VAL A 37 0.61 8.17 -13.35
C VAL A 37 -0.37 7.07 -13.70
N SER A 38 -0.48 6.71 -14.99
CA SER A 38 -1.36 5.64 -15.45
C SER A 38 -0.60 4.50 -16.13
N GLU A 39 0.65 4.72 -16.53
CA GLU A 39 1.44 3.77 -17.31
C GLU A 39 2.17 2.76 -16.43
N GLU A 40 2.07 1.47 -16.75
CA GLU A 40 2.68 0.38 -15.95
C GLU A 40 4.22 0.38 -15.98
N ASN A 41 4.85 0.78 -17.09
CA ASN A 41 6.30 0.94 -17.19
C ASN A 41 6.82 2.02 -16.22
N ILE A 42 6.14 3.17 -16.17
CA ILE A 42 6.47 4.27 -15.27
C ILE A 42 6.26 3.86 -13.81
N LYS A 43 5.23 3.07 -13.52
CA LYS A 43 4.99 2.53 -12.18
C LYS A 43 6.18 1.74 -11.62
N SER A 44 6.81 0.89 -12.44
CA SER A 44 7.99 0.13 -12.01
C SER A 44 9.19 1.04 -11.73
N GLU A 45 9.39 2.08 -12.54
CA GLU A 45 10.42 3.07 -12.31
C GLU A 45 10.18 3.84 -11.01
N ILE A 46 8.94 4.28 -10.76
CA ILE A 46 8.56 4.97 -9.53
C ILE A 46 8.78 4.07 -8.31
N LEU A 47 8.33 2.80 -8.37
CA LEU A 47 8.54 1.87 -7.26
C LEU A 47 10.02 1.68 -6.94
N SER A 48 10.89 1.61 -7.94
CA SER A 48 12.34 1.46 -7.72
C SER A 48 12.98 2.62 -6.97
N LYS A 49 12.36 3.79 -6.98
CA LYS A 49 12.82 5.05 -6.35
C LYS A 49 12.00 5.42 -5.11
N SER A 50 10.93 4.67 -4.82
CA SER A 50 10.02 4.99 -3.72
C SER A 50 10.61 4.60 -2.38
N ILE A 51 10.44 5.47 -1.40
CA ILE A 51 10.84 5.21 0.00
C ILE A 51 9.73 4.53 0.80
N PHE A 52 8.48 4.63 0.33
CA PHE A 52 7.31 4.07 0.99
C PHE A 52 6.14 3.95 0.01
N ALA A 53 5.25 2.98 0.24
CA ALA A 53 4.05 2.82 -0.56
C ALA A 53 2.80 2.64 0.31
N VAL A 54 1.68 3.18 -0.15
CA VAL A 54 0.35 2.90 0.37
C VAL A 54 -0.44 2.25 -0.75
N SER A 55 -0.91 1.03 -0.55
CA SER A 55 -1.61 0.32 -1.61
C SER A 55 -2.87 -0.39 -1.13
N LYS A 56 -3.77 -0.64 -2.07
CA LYS A 56 -4.89 -1.56 -1.84
C LYS A 56 -4.38 -3.00 -1.82
N SER A 57 -5.04 -3.88 -1.07
CA SER A 57 -4.76 -5.32 -1.12
C SER A 57 -4.91 -5.88 -2.55
N GLY A 58 -4.04 -6.79 -2.94
CA GLY A 58 -4.05 -7.44 -4.25
C GLY A 58 -2.63 -7.69 -4.77
N THR A 59 -2.51 -7.97 -6.07
CA THR A 59 -1.23 -8.28 -6.75
C THR A 59 -0.22 -7.13 -6.70
N VAL A 60 -0.68 -5.89 -6.59
CA VAL A 60 0.18 -4.71 -6.44
C VAL A 60 1.08 -4.81 -5.22
N SER A 61 0.60 -5.39 -4.12
CA SER A 61 1.43 -5.58 -2.92
C SER A 61 2.63 -6.50 -3.16
N LEU A 62 2.48 -7.51 -4.02
CA LEU A 62 3.59 -8.39 -4.42
C LEU A 62 4.63 -7.63 -5.27
N GLN A 63 4.16 -6.75 -6.17
CA GLN A 63 5.06 -5.88 -6.94
C GLN A 63 5.86 -4.95 -6.01
N ILE A 64 5.20 -4.29 -5.06
CA ILE A 64 5.83 -3.41 -4.07
C ILE A 64 6.90 -4.18 -3.27
N CYS A 65 6.57 -5.38 -2.78
CA CYS A 65 7.53 -6.25 -2.09
C CYS A 65 8.73 -6.62 -2.96
N ASN A 66 8.50 -6.88 -4.27
CA ASN A 66 9.58 -7.23 -5.20
C ASN A 66 10.58 -6.09 -5.42
N PHE A 67 10.14 -4.84 -5.25
CA PHE A 67 11.02 -3.66 -5.27
C PHE A 67 11.62 -3.31 -3.90
N ASN A 68 11.39 -4.13 -2.88
CA ASN A 68 11.83 -3.88 -1.49
C ASN A 68 11.33 -2.55 -0.92
N VAL A 69 10.15 -2.10 -1.34
CA VAL A 69 9.53 -0.87 -0.84
C VAL A 69 8.70 -1.20 0.39
N PRO A 70 8.96 -0.56 1.55
CA PRO A 70 8.11 -0.71 2.72
C PRO A 70 6.72 -0.13 2.45
N SER A 71 5.69 -0.75 3.01
CA SER A 71 4.32 -0.37 2.66
C SER A 71 3.32 -0.62 3.79
N ILE A 72 2.17 -0.01 3.63
CA ILE A 72 0.93 -0.36 4.33
C ILE A 72 -0.16 -0.69 3.32
N ILE A 73 -1.06 -1.57 3.73
CA ILE A 73 -2.23 -1.95 2.94
C ILE A 73 -3.45 -1.23 3.49
N ILE A 74 -4.20 -0.61 2.60
CA ILE A 74 -5.50 0.00 2.92
C ILE A 74 -6.60 -0.74 2.19
N TYR A 75 -7.71 -1.02 2.87
CA TYR A 75 -8.82 -1.69 2.23
C TYR A 75 -10.16 -1.35 2.89
N LYS A 76 -11.10 -0.88 2.08
CA LYS A 76 -12.45 -0.56 2.50
C LYS A 76 -13.45 -1.22 1.57
N LEU A 77 -14.21 -2.15 2.10
CA LEU A 77 -15.35 -2.77 1.43
C LEU A 77 -16.64 -2.01 1.73
N SER A 78 -17.63 -2.09 0.85
CA SER A 78 -18.99 -1.76 1.24
C SER A 78 -19.44 -2.66 2.39
N PHE A 79 -20.31 -2.17 3.25
CA PHE A 79 -20.77 -2.90 4.43
C PHE A 79 -21.30 -4.31 4.07
N ILE A 80 -22.04 -4.41 2.98
CA ILE A 80 -22.61 -5.69 2.50
C ILE A 80 -21.50 -6.65 2.09
N ASN A 81 -20.54 -6.20 1.28
CA ASN A 81 -19.41 -7.03 0.83
C ASN A 81 -18.52 -7.46 2.01
N PHE A 82 -18.35 -6.60 3.01
CA PHE A 82 -17.61 -6.94 4.22
C PHE A 82 -18.31 -8.04 5.04
N MET A 83 -19.62 -7.96 5.19
CA MET A 83 -20.41 -8.99 5.89
C MET A 83 -20.34 -10.33 5.16
N ILE A 84 -20.50 -10.33 3.83
CA ILE A 84 -20.37 -11.55 2.99
C ILE A 84 -18.96 -12.12 3.11
N PHE A 85 -17.94 -11.30 2.99
CA PHE A 85 -16.54 -11.72 3.12
C PHE A 85 -16.27 -12.35 4.49
N LYS A 86 -16.74 -11.73 5.57
CA LYS A 86 -16.59 -12.22 6.94
C LYS A 86 -17.31 -13.55 7.18
N MET A 87 -18.42 -13.78 6.49
CA MET A 87 -19.19 -15.05 6.60
C MET A 87 -18.56 -16.18 5.78
N LEU A 88 -18.00 -15.87 4.61
CA LEU A 88 -17.50 -16.87 3.67
C LEU A 88 -16.03 -17.23 3.86
N VAL A 89 -15.24 -16.31 4.42
CA VAL A 89 -13.79 -16.45 4.47
C VAL A 89 -13.31 -16.23 5.90
N ASN A 90 -12.91 -17.33 6.54
CA ASN A 90 -12.33 -17.29 7.89
C ASN A 90 -10.83 -16.88 7.83
N VAL A 91 -10.49 -15.90 6.98
CA VAL A 91 -9.13 -15.37 6.89
C VAL A 91 -8.94 -14.18 7.83
N LYS A 92 -7.85 -14.22 8.55
CA LYS A 92 -7.46 -13.19 9.52
C LYS A 92 -6.90 -11.93 8.82
N PHE A 93 -6.36 -12.07 7.60
CA PHE A 93 -5.66 -11.04 6.86
C PHE A 93 -6.25 -10.86 5.47
N ALA A 94 -6.17 -9.64 4.92
CA ALA A 94 -6.61 -9.32 3.56
C ALA A 94 -5.46 -9.37 2.53
N ASN A 95 -4.21 -9.21 2.97
CA ASN A 95 -3.05 -9.21 2.11
C ASN A 95 -2.43 -10.60 1.98
N ILE A 96 -2.04 -10.99 0.77
CA ILE A 96 -1.49 -12.33 0.47
C ILE A 96 -0.20 -12.63 1.25
N ILE A 97 0.68 -11.65 1.45
CA ILE A 97 1.91 -11.81 2.24
C ILE A 97 1.58 -12.18 3.68
N ASN A 98 0.62 -11.48 4.29
CA ASN A 98 0.18 -11.75 5.66
C ASN A 98 -0.51 -13.11 5.78
N ILE A 99 -1.35 -13.47 4.79
CA ILE A 99 -2.03 -14.78 4.73
C ILE A 99 -1.00 -15.91 4.68
N ILE A 100 0.00 -15.85 3.80
CA ILE A 100 1.04 -16.88 3.65
C ILE A 100 1.84 -17.04 4.94
N ASN A 101 2.16 -15.93 5.61
CA ASN A 101 2.92 -15.95 6.86
C ASN A 101 2.06 -16.24 8.10
N ASN A 102 0.75 -16.28 7.97
CA ASN A 102 -0.21 -16.36 9.08
C ASN A 102 0.06 -15.34 10.21
N ARG A 103 0.61 -14.19 9.85
CA ARG A 103 0.91 -13.06 10.74
C ARG A 103 0.96 -11.75 9.96
N GLU A 104 0.85 -10.65 10.68
CA GLU A 104 1.01 -9.32 10.09
C GLU A 104 2.50 -9.07 9.79
N VAL A 105 2.85 -9.07 8.50
CA VAL A 105 4.15 -8.65 7.96
C VAL A 105 4.04 -7.21 7.45
N ILE A 106 2.96 -6.92 6.74
CA ILE A 106 2.62 -5.59 6.24
C ILE A 106 1.39 -5.11 7.01
N PRO A 107 1.43 -3.96 7.67
CA PRO A 107 0.26 -3.44 8.39
C PRO A 107 -0.94 -3.26 7.46
N GLU A 108 -2.12 -3.69 7.94
CA GLU A 108 -3.37 -3.59 7.21
C GLU A 108 -4.35 -2.66 7.94
N LEU A 109 -4.72 -1.57 7.30
CA LEU A 109 -5.76 -0.66 7.78
C LEU A 109 -7.07 -0.98 7.08
N LEU A 110 -7.94 -1.68 7.78
CA LEU A 110 -9.18 -2.21 7.23
C LEU A 110 -10.40 -1.43 7.74
N GLN A 111 -11.37 -1.23 6.87
CA GLN A 111 -12.68 -0.65 7.22
C GLN A 111 -12.59 0.68 7.99
N LYS A 112 -12.83 0.68 9.30
CA LYS A 112 -12.81 1.87 10.16
C LYS A 112 -11.40 2.47 10.29
N GLU A 113 -10.38 1.63 10.26
CA GLU A 113 -8.98 2.05 10.31
C GLU A 113 -8.50 2.64 8.98
N CYS A 114 -9.20 2.36 7.86
CA CYS A 114 -8.93 2.96 6.56
C CYS A 114 -9.45 4.41 6.52
N ASN A 115 -8.78 5.30 7.23
CA ASN A 115 -9.02 6.73 7.27
C ASN A 115 -7.70 7.52 7.25
N ALA A 116 -7.77 8.81 6.90
CA ALA A 116 -6.58 9.63 6.68
C ALA A 116 -5.66 9.72 7.89
N ASP A 117 -6.22 9.81 9.11
CA ASP A 117 -5.44 9.96 10.35
C ASP A 117 -4.67 8.67 10.67
N GLU A 118 -5.30 7.51 10.57
CA GLU A 118 -4.66 6.21 10.82
C GLU A 118 -3.63 5.88 9.75
N ILE A 119 -3.91 6.18 8.48
CA ILE A 119 -2.94 6.04 7.38
C ILE A 119 -1.70 6.90 7.68
N TYR A 120 -1.90 8.18 7.99
CA TYR A 120 -0.81 9.10 8.30
C TYR A 120 0.02 8.62 9.51
N ARG A 121 -0.65 8.24 10.61
CA ARG A 121 0.01 7.72 11.81
C ARG A 121 0.85 6.49 11.51
N SER A 122 0.31 5.53 10.77
CA SER A 122 0.98 4.28 10.42
C SER A 122 2.20 4.53 9.54
N VAL A 123 2.09 5.40 8.53
CA VAL A 123 3.23 5.78 7.67
C VAL A 123 4.33 6.44 8.50
N ILE A 124 4.00 7.44 9.30
CA ILE A 124 4.99 8.15 10.13
C ILE A 124 5.61 7.23 11.18
N TYR A 125 4.81 6.33 11.77
CA TYR A 125 5.33 5.35 12.72
C TYR A 125 6.40 4.45 12.08
N LEU A 126 6.11 3.89 10.90
CA LEU A 126 7.08 3.04 10.19
C LEU A 126 8.32 3.83 9.77
N LEU A 127 8.17 5.02 9.20
CA LEU A 127 9.30 5.86 8.77
C LEU A 127 10.21 6.27 9.94
N LYS A 128 9.67 6.39 11.15
CA LYS A 128 10.46 6.66 12.37
C LYS A 128 11.10 5.42 12.99
N ASN A 129 10.76 4.22 12.50
CA ASN A 129 11.26 2.95 13.04
C ASN A 129 11.95 2.11 11.94
N PRO A 130 13.19 2.45 11.54
CA PRO A 130 13.88 1.78 10.43
C PRO A 130 14.02 0.27 10.61
N GLU A 131 14.09 -0.22 11.84
CA GLU A 131 14.19 -1.66 12.12
C GLU A 131 12.91 -2.40 11.74
N LEU A 132 11.74 -1.79 11.90
CA LEU A 132 10.48 -2.37 11.44
C LEU A 132 10.42 -2.43 9.90
N ILE A 133 10.92 -1.40 9.24
CA ILE A 133 11.05 -1.37 7.77
C ILE A 133 11.97 -2.48 7.28
N LYS A 134 13.17 -2.61 7.83
CA LYS A 134 14.11 -3.69 7.47
C LYS A 134 13.49 -5.07 7.67
N LYS A 135 12.81 -5.27 8.78
CA LYS A 135 12.12 -6.52 9.07
C LYS A 135 11.02 -6.81 8.06
N GLN A 136 10.17 -5.83 7.74
CA GLN A 136 9.12 -5.98 6.74
C GLN A 136 9.70 -6.39 5.38
N ILE A 137 10.73 -5.68 4.90
CA ILE A 137 11.39 -5.97 3.62
C ILE A 137 11.97 -7.39 3.63
N SER A 138 12.68 -7.78 4.68
CA SER A 138 13.25 -9.13 4.81
C SER A 138 12.18 -10.22 4.79
N ASP A 139 11.10 -10.03 5.53
CA ASP A 139 9.99 -10.98 5.59
C ASP A 139 9.27 -11.10 4.24
N CYS A 140 9.05 -9.97 3.54
CA CYS A 140 8.49 -9.95 2.20
C CYS A 140 9.38 -10.71 1.20
N SER A 141 10.69 -10.45 1.19
CA SER A 141 11.64 -11.13 0.29
C SER A 141 11.63 -12.64 0.48
N LYS A 142 11.69 -13.12 1.74
CA LYS A 142 11.60 -14.55 2.06
C LYS A 142 10.29 -15.17 1.57
N THR A 143 9.18 -14.44 1.71
CA THR A 143 7.88 -14.94 1.25
C THR A 143 7.84 -15.05 -0.27
N LEU A 144 8.37 -14.07 -1.00
CA LEU A 144 8.43 -14.10 -2.46
C LEU A 144 9.34 -15.23 -2.96
N GLU A 145 10.49 -15.48 -2.33
CA GLU A 145 11.36 -16.61 -2.64
C GLU A 145 10.64 -17.94 -2.44
N GLY A 146 9.90 -18.09 -1.33
CA GLY A 146 9.12 -19.29 -1.06
C GLY A 146 7.98 -19.51 -2.06
N ILE A 147 7.37 -18.45 -2.61
CA ILE A 147 6.37 -18.57 -3.68
C ILE A 147 7.03 -19.03 -4.97
N ARG A 148 8.15 -18.43 -5.38
CA ARG A 148 8.87 -18.75 -6.61
C ARG A 148 9.36 -20.19 -6.62
N SER A 149 9.92 -20.68 -5.52
CA SER A 149 10.43 -22.05 -5.39
C SER A 149 9.36 -23.13 -5.47
N LYS A 150 8.09 -22.80 -5.20
CA LYS A 150 6.95 -23.73 -5.34
C LYS A 150 6.32 -23.74 -6.73
N THR A 151 6.69 -22.78 -7.58
CA THR A 151 6.12 -22.60 -8.93
C THR A 151 7.09 -23.07 -10.03
N SER A 152 8.34 -23.32 -9.67
CA SER A 152 9.38 -23.92 -10.52
C SER A 152 9.42 -25.41 -10.37
#